data_094b879f8775fdcc847544d7012190bc
#
_entry.id   094b879f8775fdcc847544d7012190bc
#
_cell.length_a   1.000
_cell.length_b   1.000
_cell.length_c   1.000
_cell.angle_alpha   90.00
_cell.angle_beta   90.00
_cell.angle_gamma   90.00
#
_symmetry.space_group_name_H-M   'P 1'
#
loop_
_entity.id
_entity.type
_entity.pdbx_description
1 polymer ?
#
loop_
_entity_poly.entity_id
_entity_poly.type
_entity_poly.pdbx_seq_one_letter_code
_entity_poly.pdbx_strand_id
1 'polypeptide(L)'
;MRLDERRKPQDGRFSASFDKRKIDFRVSLFPTNRGEKVVMRILDNEKGVSKLEDTGITPHYLQAIRRMIHEPYGIILISGPTGSGKSTTLYTMLSEVDRASKNVLSLEDPVEYNIEGVSQSQVRPEIGYTFASGLRAALRQDPDVIMVGEIRDKETAQLAIQAALTGHLVLSTIHTNNSIGVIPRLIDMGIDPFLIAPTLKLALAQRLAKRVCEGTGIEEPVDGSLQMMIDTELADLPEKYHSRIPKNRTVLHPESTPECATGMRGRVAIMEALEVDPGMQELILKNASEEEYYDHARKNGFMTLKEDAIIKALEHTIPLEEMSLFGTKVGSEDLTDVEPEPVDNSVTEEQKDV
;
A
#
# COMPACT_ATOMS: atom_id res chain seq x y z
N MET A 1 -7.31 -4.64 -28.41
CA MET A 1 -6.28 -4.11 -29.34
C MET A 1 -6.70 -4.34 -30.77
N ARG A 2 -6.35 -3.43 -31.66
CA ARG A 2 -6.55 -3.56 -33.11
C ARG A 2 -5.24 -4.04 -33.73
N LEU A 3 -5.23 -5.20 -34.35
CA LEU A 3 -4.02 -5.80 -34.88
C LEU A 3 -3.50 -5.10 -36.15
N ASP A 4 -4.36 -4.31 -36.80
CA ASP A 4 -4.08 -3.54 -38.01
C ASP A 4 -3.55 -2.12 -37.73
N GLU A 5 -3.64 -1.62 -36.49
CA GLU A 5 -3.19 -0.29 -36.10
C GLU A 5 -1.82 -0.36 -35.39
N ARG A 6 -0.79 0.28 -35.97
CA ARG A 6 0.58 0.29 -35.45
C ARG A 6 1.12 1.68 -35.16
N ARG A 7 0.32 2.72 -35.42
CA ARG A 7 0.75 4.12 -35.33
C ARG A 7 0.38 4.77 -33.98
N LYS A 8 -0.44 4.08 -33.18
CA LYS A 8 -0.93 4.60 -31.89
C LYS A 8 -0.60 3.63 -30.78
N PRO A 9 -0.33 4.14 -29.56
CA PRO A 9 -0.24 3.28 -28.39
C PRO A 9 -1.54 2.51 -28.20
N GLN A 10 -1.45 1.27 -27.75
CA GLN A 10 -2.60 0.40 -27.48
C GLN A 10 -2.36 -0.41 -26.23
N ASP A 11 -3.41 -0.55 -25.41
CA ASP A 11 -3.42 -1.44 -24.27
C ASP A 11 -4.43 -2.55 -24.48
N GLY A 12 -4.16 -3.73 -23.92
CA GLY A 12 -5.07 -4.85 -24.02
C GLY A 12 -4.73 -5.97 -23.05
N ARG A 13 -5.59 -6.98 -23.06
CA ARG A 13 -5.43 -8.19 -22.24
C ARG A 13 -5.70 -9.42 -23.10
N PHE A 14 -5.00 -10.49 -22.78
CA PHE A 14 -5.34 -11.83 -23.27
C PHE A 14 -5.01 -12.87 -22.23
N SER A 15 -5.61 -14.04 -22.33
CA SER A 15 -5.32 -15.20 -21.48
C SER A 15 -4.75 -16.31 -22.33
N ALA A 16 -3.79 -17.06 -21.79
CA ALA A 16 -3.26 -18.27 -22.39
C ALA A 16 -3.18 -19.39 -21.34
N SER A 17 -3.31 -20.63 -21.78
CA SER A 17 -3.17 -21.80 -20.90
C SER A 17 -1.82 -22.45 -21.14
N PHE A 18 -1.03 -22.63 -20.06
CA PHE A 18 0.24 -23.32 -20.04
C PHE A 18 0.18 -24.45 -19.01
N ASP A 19 0.44 -25.67 -19.40
CA ASP A 19 0.43 -26.85 -18.52
C ASP A 19 -0.83 -26.92 -17.62
N LYS A 20 -2.00 -26.69 -18.20
CA LYS A 20 -3.31 -26.60 -17.54
C LYS A 20 -3.50 -25.36 -16.64
N ARG A 21 -2.53 -24.46 -16.56
CA ARG A 21 -2.61 -23.20 -15.80
C ARG A 21 -3.07 -22.09 -16.71
N LYS A 22 -4.07 -21.33 -16.28
CA LYS A 22 -4.53 -20.12 -16.98
C LYS A 22 -3.74 -18.91 -16.50
N ILE A 23 -3.00 -18.31 -17.42
CA ILE A 23 -2.21 -17.11 -17.18
C ILE A 23 -2.80 -15.96 -17.97
N ASP A 24 -3.05 -14.84 -17.32
CA ASP A 24 -3.49 -13.62 -17.94
C ASP A 24 -2.29 -12.70 -18.24
N PHE A 25 -2.37 -12.00 -19.36
CA PHE A 25 -1.35 -11.06 -19.81
C PHE A 25 -1.96 -9.69 -20.03
N ARG A 26 -1.33 -8.68 -19.45
CA ARG A 26 -1.60 -7.29 -19.76
C ARG A 26 -0.53 -6.81 -20.73
N VAL A 27 -0.95 -6.29 -21.88
CA VAL A 27 -0.07 -5.90 -22.97
C VAL A 27 -0.21 -4.42 -23.23
N SER A 28 0.91 -3.72 -23.30
CA SER A 28 1.01 -2.34 -23.76
C SER A 28 1.90 -2.27 -24.99
N LEU A 29 1.39 -1.67 -26.06
CA LEU A 29 2.11 -1.43 -27.32
C LEU A 29 2.45 0.05 -27.43
N PHE A 30 3.69 0.33 -27.75
CA PHE A 30 4.17 1.70 -27.97
C PHE A 30 4.92 1.80 -29.30
N PRO A 31 4.42 2.62 -30.26
CA PRO A 31 5.07 2.82 -31.54
C PRO A 31 6.42 3.49 -31.36
N THR A 32 7.43 2.98 -32.04
CA THR A 32 8.78 3.59 -32.13
C THR A 32 9.22 3.67 -33.57
N ASN A 33 10.28 4.44 -33.85
CA ASN A 33 10.87 4.55 -35.19
C ASN A 33 11.47 3.24 -35.73
N ARG A 34 11.62 2.23 -34.87
CA ARG A 34 12.17 0.89 -35.26
C ARG A 34 11.12 -0.24 -35.20
N GLY A 35 9.85 0.10 -35.01
CA GLY A 35 8.75 -0.84 -34.84
C GLY A 35 7.99 -0.61 -33.51
N GLU A 36 7.24 -1.59 -33.07
CA GLU A 36 6.45 -1.49 -31.85
C GLU A 36 7.23 -2.08 -30.66
N LYS A 37 7.37 -1.30 -29.58
CA LYS A 37 7.82 -1.81 -28.28
C LYS A 37 6.62 -2.48 -27.61
N VAL A 38 6.81 -3.71 -27.15
CA VAL A 38 5.78 -4.49 -26.45
C VAL A 38 6.22 -4.69 -24.99
N VAL A 39 5.36 -4.31 -24.07
CA VAL A 39 5.51 -4.62 -22.64
C VAL A 39 4.39 -5.56 -22.24
N MET A 40 4.75 -6.71 -21.68
CA MET A 40 3.78 -7.69 -21.19
C MET A 40 3.97 -7.91 -19.69
N ARG A 41 2.91 -7.70 -18.92
CA ARG A 41 2.84 -8.09 -17.50
C ARG A 41 2.15 -9.44 -17.40
N ILE A 42 2.79 -10.39 -16.76
CA ILE A 42 2.27 -11.73 -16.51
C ILE A 42 1.46 -11.69 -15.22
N LEU A 43 0.19 -12.10 -15.29
CA LEU A 43 -0.72 -12.19 -14.16
C LEU A 43 -1.06 -13.67 -13.93
N ASP A 44 -0.40 -14.27 -12.95
CA ASP A 44 -0.58 -15.68 -12.61
C ASP A 44 -1.72 -15.82 -11.59
N ASN A 45 -2.92 -16.10 -12.09
CA ASN A 45 -4.14 -16.18 -11.28
C ASN A 45 -4.20 -17.40 -10.35
N GLU A 46 -3.37 -18.44 -10.61
CA GLU A 46 -3.35 -19.64 -9.76
C GLU A 46 -2.56 -19.44 -8.45
N LYS A 47 -1.71 -18.42 -8.38
CA LYS A 47 -1.07 -18.07 -7.10
C LYS A 47 -2.06 -17.61 -6.04
N GLY A 48 -3.33 -17.40 -6.44
CA GLY A 48 -4.44 -17.07 -5.55
C GLY A 48 -4.23 -15.77 -4.78
N VAL A 49 -5.22 -15.40 -3.99
CA VAL A 49 -5.03 -14.41 -2.93
C VAL A 49 -4.19 -15.08 -1.87
N SER A 50 -2.94 -14.65 -1.67
CA SER A 50 -2.11 -15.08 -0.53
C SER A 50 -2.90 -14.87 0.75
N LYS A 51 -2.71 -15.73 1.75
CA LYS A 51 -3.29 -15.49 3.07
C LYS A 51 -2.68 -14.23 3.66
N LEU A 52 -3.40 -13.57 4.53
CA LEU A 52 -2.93 -12.34 5.18
C LEU A 52 -1.60 -12.58 5.94
N GLU A 53 -1.39 -13.79 6.49
CA GLU A 53 -0.14 -14.22 7.13
C GLU A 53 1.05 -14.26 6.17
N ASP A 54 0.83 -14.63 4.93
CA ASP A 54 1.91 -14.80 3.94
C ASP A 54 2.49 -13.45 3.46
N THR A 55 1.81 -12.36 3.76
CA THR A 55 2.25 -11.01 3.39
C THR A 55 3.43 -10.50 4.20
N GLY A 56 3.75 -11.17 5.32
CA GLY A 56 4.78 -10.76 6.27
C GLY A 56 4.38 -9.55 7.13
N ILE A 57 3.08 -9.26 7.21
CA ILE A 57 2.55 -8.26 8.14
C ILE A 57 2.78 -8.74 9.58
N THR A 58 3.23 -7.83 10.42
CA THR A 58 3.49 -8.08 11.84
C THR A 58 2.24 -8.64 12.54
N PRO A 59 2.35 -9.69 13.40
CA PRO A 59 1.19 -10.36 14.00
C PRO A 59 0.21 -9.43 14.73
N HIS A 60 0.73 -8.39 15.38
CA HIS A 60 -0.10 -7.39 16.04
C HIS A 60 -1.01 -6.63 15.04
N TYR A 61 -0.47 -6.27 13.88
CA TYR A 61 -1.24 -5.61 12.84
C TYR A 61 -2.24 -6.55 12.17
N LEU A 62 -1.90 -7.84 12.02
CA LEU A 62 -2.85 -8.85 11.56
C LEU A 62 -4.08 -8.92 12.46
N GLN A 63 -3.86 -8.89 13.79
CA GLN A 63 -4.96 -8.89 14.76
C GLN A 63 -5.82 -7.62 14.66
N ALA A 64 -5.19 -6.45 14.50
CA ALA A 64 -5.90 -5.19 14.31
C ALA A 64 -6.74 -5.20 13.03
N ILE A 65 -6.15 -5.63 11.91
CA ILE A 65 -6.84 -5.76 10.63
C ILE A 65 -8.04 -6.71 10.77
N ARG A 66 -7.85 -7.91 11.32
CA ARG A 66 -8.92 -8.89 11.51
C ARG A 66 -10.05 -8.37 12.38
N ARG A 67 -9.72 -7.65 13.43
CA ARG A 67 -10.72 -7.02 14.28
C ARG A 67 -11.57 -6.02 13.50
N MET A 68 -10.93 -5.17 12.68
CA MET A 68 -11.60 -4.09 11.95
C MET A 68 -12.37 -4.56 10.71
N ILE A 69 -11.96 -5.64 10.05
CA ILE A 69 -12.75 -6.19 8.91
C ILE A 69 -14.02 -6.92 9.35
N HIS A 70 -14.15 -7.22 10.65
CA HIS A 70 -15.36 -7.78 11.24
C HIS A 70 -16.30 -6.73 11.85
N GLU A 71 -15.89 -5.45 11.83
CA GLU A 71 -16.76 -4.35 12.23
C GLU A 71 -17.99 -4.29 11.28
N PRO A 72 -19.18 -3.95 11.81
CA PRO A 72 -20.38 -3.88 10.99
C PRO A 72 -20.34 -2.73 9.98
N TYR A 73 -19.59 -1.66 10.28
CA TYR A 73 -19.46 -0.48 9.42
C TYR A 73 -18.18 0.29 9.75
N GLY A 74 -17.80 1.16 8.85
CA GLY A 74 -16.63 2.03 8.97
C GLY A 74 -15.79 2.03 7.72
N ILE A 75 -14.68 2.76 7.75
CA ILE A 75 -13.71 2.78 6.65
C ILE A 75 -12.33 2.37 7.14
N ILE A 76 -11.69 1.51 6.37
CA ILE A 76 -10.29 1.11 6.52
C ILE A 76 -9.53 1.64 5.30
N LEU A 77 -8.49 2.41 5.54
CA LEU A 77 -7.69 3.01 4.48
C LEU A 77 -6.25 2.47 4.50
N ILE A 78 -5.74 2.10 3.33
CA ILE A 78 -4.34 1.71 3.16
C ILE A 78 -3.63 2.77 2.34
N SER A 79 -2.60 3.36 2.91
CA SER A 79 -1.78 4.36 2.24
C SER A 79 -0.44 3.79 1.75
N GLY A 80 0.16 4.51 0.82
CA GLY A 80 1.49 4.21 0.29
C GLY A 80 1.62 4.50 -1.20
N PRO A 81 2.85 4.52 -1.74
CA PRO A 81 3.12 4.77 -3.15
C PRO A 81 2.63 3.63 -4.04
N THR A 82 2.71 3.85 -5.34
CA THR A 82 2.47 2.79 -6.33
C THR A 82 3.47 1.65 -6.13
N GLY A 83 2.96 0.42 -6.15
CA GLY A 83 3.79 -0.77 -5.97
C GLY A 83 4.08 -1.16 -4.52
N SER A 84 3.53 -0.47 -3.52
CA SER A 84 3.68 -0.84 -2.10
C SER A 84 2.84 -2.04 -1.65
N GLY A 85 2.07 -2.67 -2.53
CA GLY A 85 1.31 -3.88 -2.24
C GLY A 85 -0.10 -3.63 -1.70
N LYS A 86 -0.62 -2.40 -1.73
CA LYS A 86 -1.95 -2.04 -1.19
C LYS A 86 -3.08 -2.92 -1.73
N SER A 87 -3.16 -3.09 -3.06
CA SER A 87 -4.20 -3.93 -3.68
C SER A 87 -4.12 -5.38 -3.23
N THR A 88 -2.91 -5.94 -3.08
CA THR A 88 -2.71 -7.29 -2.55
C THR A 88 -3.25 -7.40 -1.13
N THR A 89 -2.95 -6.42 -0.27
CA THR A 89 -3.44 -6.40 1.11
C THR A 89 -4.96 -6.22 1.16
N LEU A 90 -5.56 -5.35 0.34
CA LEU A 90 -7.03 -5.24 0.23
C LEU A 90 -7.66 -6.57 -0.20
N TYR A 91 -7.09 -7.25 -1.17
CA TYR A 91 -7.59 -8.54 -1.64
C TYR A 91 -7.48 -9.63 -0.57
N THR A 92 -6.37 -9.65 0.20
CA THR A 92 -6.25 -10.59 1.33
C THR A 92 -7.26 -10.28 2.43
N MET A 93 -7.55 -9.00 2.72
CA MET A 93 -8.63 -8.61 3.64
C MET A 93 -10.00 -9.09 3.13
N LEU A 94 -10.32 -8.87 1.85
CA LEU A 94 -11.58 -9.35 1.26
C LEU A 94 -11.70 -10.87 1.31
N SER A 95 -10.58 -11.60 1.24
CA SER A 95 -10.60 -13.06 1.32
C SER A 95 -10.94 -13.59 2.71
N GLU A 96 -10.73 -12.81 3.76
CA GLU A 96 -11.10 -13.15 5.14
C GLU A 96 -12.53 -12.72 5.53
N VAL A 97 -13.18 -11.87 4.71
CA VAL A 97 -14.60 -11.53 4.90
C VAL A 97 -15.47 -12.75 4.59
N ASP A 98 -16.51 -12.97 5.40
CA ASP A 98 -17.50 -14.03 5.14
C ASP A 98 -18.38 -13.68 3.92
N ARG A 99 -17.89 -14.05 2.75
CA ARG A 99 -18.54 -13.79 1.44
C ARG A 99 -19.72 -14.72 1.16
N ALA A 100 -19.96 -15.72 2.01
CA ALA A 100 -21.14 -16.57 1.90
C ALA A 100 -22.39 -15.91 2.48
N SER A 101 -22.20 -15.09 3.52
CA SER A 101 -23.30 -14.40 4.23
C SER A 101 -23.38 -12.90 3.89
N LYS A 102 -22.33 -12.29 3.31
CA LYS A 102 -22.23 -10.86 3.03
C LYS A 102 -22.19 -10.57 1.53
N ASN A 103 -22.90 -9.52 1.13
CA ASN A 103 -22.79 -8.98 -0.22
C ASN A 103 -21.57 -8.08 -0.34
N VAL A 104 -20.53 -8.57 -1.05
CA VAL A 104 -19.23 -7.90 -1.20
C VAL A 104 -19.07 -7.38 -2.62
N LEU A 105 -18.87 -6.08 -2.75
CA LEU A 105 -18.68 -5.40 -4.04
C LEU A 105 -17.29 -4.77 -4.11
N SER A 106 -16.72 -4.70 -5.31
CA SER A 106 -15.51 -3.91 -5.56
C SER A 106 -15.63 -3.01 -6.79
N LEU A 107 -14.93 -1.87 -6.72
CA LEU A 107 -14.72 -0.92 -7.81
C LEU A 107 -13.22 -0.77 -8.01
N GLU A 108 -12.71 -1.06 -9.20
CA GLU A 108 -11.27 -1.22 -9.43
C GLU A 108 -10.79 -0.58 -10.75
N ASP A 109 -9.53 -0.18 -10.80
CA ASP A 109 -8.89 0.36 -12.01
C ASP A 109 -7.46 -0.19 -12.20
N PRO A 110 -7.37 -1.34 -12.82
CA PRO A 110 -8.39 -2.31 -13.18
C PRO A 110 -8.52 -3.45 -12.16
N VAL A 111 -9.44 -4.38 -12.38
CA VAL A 111 -9.46 -5.68 -11.68
C VAL A 111 -8.18 -6.45 -12.02
N GLU A 112 -7.37 -6.79 -11.00
CA GLU A 112 -6.09 -7.50 -11.21
C GLU A 112 -6.32 -9.01 -11.36
N TYR A 113 -7.13 -9.61 -10.50
CA TYR A 113 -7.57 -11.01 -10.60
C TYR A 113 -8.94 -11.20 -9.93
N ASN A 114 -9.63 -12.27 -10.30
CA ASN A 114 -10.96 -12.54 -9.78
C ASN A 114 -10.91 -13.11 -8.37
N ILE A 115 -11.79 -12.61 -7.50
CA ILE A 115 -12.00 -13.13 -6.14
C ILE A 115 -13.38 -13.80 -6.12
N GLU A 116 -13.40 -15.07 -5.77
CA GLU A 116 -14.64 -15.83 -5.65
C GLU A 116 -15.54 -15.22 -4.57
N GLY A 117 -16.83 -15.05 -4.87
CA GLY A 117 -17.81 -14.46 -3.96
C GLY A 117 -17.75 -12.93 -3.84
N VAL A 118 -16.98 -12.23 -4.68
CA VAL A 118 -16.95 -10.78 -4.79
C VAL A 118 -17.48 -10.32 -6.14
N SER A 119 -18.42 -9.39 -6.13
CA SER A 119 -18.94 -8.74 -7.36
C SER A 119 -17.98 -7.61 -7.76
N GLN A 120 -17.02 -7.93 -8.63
CA GLN A 120 -15.96 -7.00 -9.04
C GLN A 120 -16.36 -6.20 -10.28
N SER A 121 -16.24 -4.88 -10.20
CA SER A 121 -16.56 -3.96 -11.29
C SER A 121 -15.34 -3.09 -11.63
N GLN A 122 -14.99 -3.07 -12.91
CA GLN A 122 -13.89 -2.22 -13.39
C GLN A 122 -14.43 -0.88 -13.86
N VAL A 123 -13.91 0.21 -13.28
CA VAL A 123 -14.23 1.56 -13.75
C VAL A 123 -13.70 1.80 -15.17
N ARG A 124 -14.38 2.71 -15.89
CA ARG A 124 -14.07 3.10 -17.27
C ARG A 124 -14.33 4.58 -17.45
N PRO A 125 -13.37 5.44 -17.06
CA PRO A 125 -13.54 6.89 -17.12
C PRO A 125 -13.87 7.41 -18.52
N GLU A 126 -13.41 6.74 -19.56
CA GLU A 126 -13.66 7.06 -20.97
C GLU A 126 -15.14 7.04 -21.39
N ILE A 127 -15.97 6.34 -20.61
CA ILE A 127 -17.43 6.32 -20.80
C ILE A 127 -18.20 6.92 -19.62
N GLY A 128 -17.51 7.67 -18.74
CA GLY A 128 -18.11 8.29 -17.55
C GLY A 128 -18.36 7.34 -16.37
N TYR A 129 -17.88 6.10 -16.45
CA TYR A 129 -17.96 5.14 -15.34
C TYR A 129 -16.74 5.28 -14.43
N THR A 130 -16.81 6.24 -13.51
CA THR A 130 -15.77 6.61 -12.53
C THR A 130 -15.96 5.89 -11.19
N PHE A 131 -14.99 5.98 -10.26
CA PHE A 131 -15.16 5.50 -8.89
C PHE A 131 -16.39 6.11 -8.21
N ALA A 132 -16.59 7.42 -8.34
CA ALA A 132 -17.75 8.10 -7.76
C ALA A 132 -19.08 7.59 -8.35
N SER A 133 -19.20 7.50 -9.68
CA SER A 133 -20.43 7.00 -10.33
C SER A 133 -20.67 5.52 -10.01
N GLY A 134 -19.61 4.72 -9.95
CA GLY A 134 -19.67 3.31 -9.56
C GLY A 134 -20.11 3.12 -8.12
N LEU A 135 -19.57 3.93 -7.19
CA LEU A 135 -19.93 3.85 -5.78
C LEU A 135 -21.39 4.24 -5.52
N ARG A 136 -21.92 5.28 -6.21
CA ARG A 136 -23.35 5.58 -6.19
C ARG A 136 -24.21 4.41 -6.68
N ALA A 137 -23.75 3.67 -7.68
CA ALA A 137 -24.46 2.50 -8.16
C ALA A 137 -24.37 1.33 -7.19
N ALA A 138 -23.18 1.08 -6.62
CA ALA A 138 -22.93 0.04 -5.64
C ALA A 138 -23.81 0.17 -4.38
N LEU A 139 -24.00 1.39 -3.87
CA LEU A 139 -24.88 1.67 -2.72
C LEU A 139 -26.36 1.30 -2.94
N ARG A 140 -26.79 1.07 -4.18
CA ARG A 140 -28.14 0.59 -4.50
C ARG A 140 -28.23 -0.93 -4.72
N GLN A 141 -27.13 -1.63 -4.46
CA GLN A 141 -27.04 -3.09 -4.59
C GLN A 141 -27.10 -3.81 -3.24
N ASP A 142 -27.49 -3.10 -2.19
CA ASP A 142 -27.56 -3.63 -0.81
C ASP A 142 -26.26 -4.32 -0.36
N PRO A 143 -25.10 -3.63 -0.45
CA PRO A 143 -23.82 -4.20 -0.08
C PRO A 143 -23.59 -4.19 1.44
N ASP A 144 -22.90 -5.20 1.96
CA ASP A 144 -22.35 -5.17 3.32
C ASP A 144 -20.93 -4.60 3.33
N VAL A 145 -20.13 -4.96 2.32
CA VAL A 145 -18.73 -4.56 2.19
C VAL A 145 -18.47 -4.01 0.80
N ILE A 146 -17.85 -2.85 0.75
CA ILE A 146 -17.48 -2.18 -0.51
C ILE A 146 -15.97 -1.94 -0.54
N MET A 147 -15.28 -2.50 -1.52
CA MET A 147 -13.90 -2.11 -1.80
C MET A 147 -13.87 -1.05 -2.91
N VAL A 148 -13.28 0.09 -2.62
CA VAL A 148 -12.99 1.14 -3.61
C VAL A 148 -11.49 1.14 -3.86
N GLY A 149 -11.06 0.85 -5.08
CA GLY A 149 -9.65 0.69 -5.42
C GLY A 149 -8.77 1.82 -4.90
N GLU A 150 -9.23 3.06 -5.06
CA GLU A 150 -8.56 4.23 -4.50
C GLU A 150 -9.47 5.44 -4.36
N ILE A 151 -9.12 6.31 -3.42
CA ILE A 151 -9.73 7.63 -3.22
C ILE A 151 -8.74 8.69 -3.67
N ARG A 152 -9.04 9.33 -4.83
CA ARG A 152 -8.20 10.40 -5.41
C ARG A 152 -8.84 11.78 -5.32
N ASP A 153 -10.16 11.84 -5.25
CA ASP A 153 -10.93 13.08 -5.35
C ASP A 153 -11.96 13.22 -4.24
N LYS A 154 -12.40 14.45 -4.02
CA LYS A 154 -13.36 14.82 -2.98
C LYS A 154 -14.67 14.04 -3.10
N GLU A 155 -15.18 13.87 -4.32
CA GLU A 155 -16.48 13.23 -4.54
C GLU A 155 -16.46 11.76 -4.12
N THR A 156 -15.42 11.02 -4.54
CA THR A 156 -15.20 9.62 -4.13
C THR A 156 -15.01 9.52 -2.62
N ALA A 157 -14.24 10.44 -2.00
CA ALA A 157 -14.03 10.48 -0.56
C ALA A 157 -15.34 10.67 0.20
N GLN A 158 -16.15 11.65 -0.20
CA GLN A 158 -17.45 11.94 0.42
C GLN A 158 -18.40 10.73 0.35
N LEU A 159 -18.49 10.08 -0.81
CA LEU A 159 -19.34 8.91 -0.98
C LEU A 159 -18.85 7.70 -0.16
N ALA A 160 -17.54 7.48 -0.06
CA ALA A 160 -16.95 6.41 0.73
C ALA A 160 -17.22 6.61 2.24
N ILE A 161 -17.04 7.84 2.74
CA ILE A 161 -17.34 8.20 4.13
C ILE A 161 -18.86 8.11 4.42
N GLN A 162 -19.71 8.57 3.50
CA GLN A 162 -21.16 8.43 3.64
C GLN A 162 -21.59 6.96 3.68
N ALA A 163 -21.01 6.11 2.82
CA ALA A 163 -21.26 4.67 2.86
C ALA A 163 -20.89 4.08 4.23
N ALA A 164 -19.71 4.42 4.74
CA ALA A 164 -19.26 3.98 6.07
C ALA A 164 -20.20 4.47 7.19
N LEU A 165 -20.69 5.71 7.11
CA LEU A 165 -21.60 6.28 8.09
C LEU A 165 -23.00 5.62 8.06
N THR A 166 -23.42 5.15 6.89
CA THR A 166 -24.75 4.56 6.67
C THR A 166 -24.79 3.04 6.85
N GLY A 167 -23.76 2.45 7.44
CA GLY A 167 -23.79 1.05 7.87
C GLY A 167 -23.01 0.08 6.99
N HIS A 168 -22.13 0.56 6.10
CA HIS A 168 -21.32 -0.29 5.21
C HIS A 168 -19.87 -0.33 5.69
N LEU A 169 -19.20 -1.47 5.55
CA LEU A 169 -17.77 -1.55 5.72
C LEU A 169 -17.08 -1.17 4.40
N VAL A 170 -16.28 -0.12 4.41
CA VAL A 170 -15.56 0.38 3.23
C VAL A 170 -14.07 0.09 3.36
N LEU A 171 -13.50 -0.54 2.35
CA LEU A 171 -12.06 -0.78 2.23
C LEU A 171 -11.53 0.04 1.05
N SER A 172 -10.48 0.85 1.25
CA SER A 172 -9.95 1.64 0.14
C SER A 172 -8.47 1.96 0.30
N THR A 173 -7.90 2.55 -0.75
CA THR A 173 -6.54 3.11 -0.69
C THR A 173 -6.57 4.63 -0.82
N ILE A 174 -5.54 5.26 -0.27
CA ILE A 174 -5.29 6.69 -0.37
C ILE A 174 -3.78 6.92 -0.53
N HIS A 175 -3.39 8.03 -1.08
CA HIS A 175 -1.97 8.38 -1.24
C HIS A 175 -1.54 9.35 -0.14
N THR A 176 -0.81 8.84 0.85
CA THR A 176 -0.10 9.59 1.90
C THR A 176 1.22 8.90 2.20
N ASN A 177 2.16 9.59 2.85
CA ASN A 177 3.47 9.04 3.19
C ASN A 177 3.42 8.09 4.38
N ASN A 178 2.52 8.34 5.33
CA ASN A 178 2.33 7.58 6.56
C ASN A 178 0.83 7.43 6.89
N SER A 179 0.51 6.67 7.92
CA SER A 179 -0.88 6.40 8.32
C SER A 179 -1.54 7.58 9.05
N ILE A 180 -0.77 8.39 9.76
CA ILE A 180 -1.26 9.59 10.47
C ILE A 180 -1.72 10.64 9.46
N GLY A 181 -0.95 10.87 8.39
CA GLY A 181 -1.26 11.78 7.30
C GLY A 181 -2.55 11.45 6.54
N VAL A 182 -3.17 10.29 6.78
CA VAL A 182 -4.49 9.95 6.22
C VAL A 182 -5.57 10.91 6.72
N ILE A 183 -5.50 11.31 7.99
CA ILE A 183 -6.49 12.22 8.61
C ILE A 183 -6.46 13.61 7.95
N PRO A 184 -5.32 14.35 7.97
CA PRO A 184 -5.25 15.65 7.31
C PRO A 184 -5.51 15.56 5.81
N ARG A 185 -5.12 14.47 5.16
CA ARG A 185 -5.41 14.26 3.73
C ARG A 185 -6.90 14.23 3.43
N LEU A 186 -7.71 13.55 4.26
CA LEU A 186 -9.16 13.55 4.12
C LEU A 186 -9.76 14.96 4.37
N ILE A 187 -9.21 15.68 5.35
CA ILE A 187 -9.61 17.08 5.64
C ILE A 187 -9.29 17.99 4.47
N ASP A 188 -8.10 17.89 3.89
CA ASP A 188 -7.67 18.65 2.71
C ASP A 188 -8.54 18.36 1.48
N MET A 189 -9.02 17.13 1.34
CA MET A 189 -10.01 16.77 0.33
C MET A 189 -11.40 17.36 0.61
N GLY A 190 -11.56 18.08 1.73
CA GLY A 190 -12.79 18.77 2.11
C GLY A 190 -13.82 17.84 2.76
N ILE A 191 -13.38 16.80 3.46
CA ILE A 191 -14.23 15.97 4.32
C ILE A 191 -14.26 16.59 5.71
N ASP A 192 -15.46 16.73 6.24
CA ASP A 192 -15.68 17.29 7.59
C ASP A 192 -15.12 16.33 8.65
N PRO A 193 -14.31 16.81 9.62
CA PRO A 193 -13.83 16.01 10.75
C PRO A 193 -14.94 15.27 11.51
N PHE A 194 -16.14 15.84 11.61
CA PHE A 194 -17.31 15.19 12.22
C PHE A 194 -17.77 13.92 11.48
N LEU A 195 -17.42 13.78 10.20
CA LEU A 195 -17.71 12.58 9.43
C LEU A 195 -16.54 11.59 9.48
N ILE A 196 -15.31 12.08 9.58
CA ILE A 196 -14.10 11.24 9.66
C ILE A 196 -14.05 10.50 11.01
N ALA A 197 -14.19 11.22 12.11
CA ALA A 197 -14.02 10.69 13.46
C ALA A 197 -14.84 9.41 13.76
N PRO A 198 -16.14 9.33 13.46
CA PRO A 198 -16.93 8.12 13.75
C PRO A 198 -16.72 7.01 12.72
N THR A 199 -16.23 7.32 11.51
CA THR A 199 -16.18 6.37 10.38
C THR A 199 -14.81 5.76 10.14
N LEU A 200 -13.71 6.51 10.28
CA LEU A 200 -12.38 5.98 10.13
C LEU A 200 -12.05 5.04 11.30
N LYS A 201 -11.85 3.75 11.01
CA LYS A 201 -11.53 2.73 12.03
C LYS A 201 -10.06 2.41 12.07
N LEU A 202 -9.43 2.33 10.89
CA LEU A 202 -8.03 1.94 10.77
C LEU A 202 -7.42 2.64 9.56
N ALA A 203 -6.27 3.28 9.76
CA ALA A 203 -5.43 3.76 8.70
C ALA A 203 -4.11 2.99 8.73
N LEU A 204 -3.75 2.38 7.61
CA LEU A 204 -2.52 1.63 7.41
C LEU A 204 -1.60 2.39 6.45
N ALA A 205 -0.31 2.42 6.73
CA ALA A 205 0.64 2.78 5.69
C ALA A 205 1.53 1.57 5.40
N GLN A 206 1.82 1.35 4.12
CA GLN A 206 2.52 0.15 3.67
C GLN A 206 3.58 0.47 2.63
N ARG A 207 4.70 -0.22 2.76
CA ARG A 207 5.79 -0.31 1.79
C ARG A 207 6.14 -1.78 1.59
N LEU A 208 6.90 -2.09 0.54
CA LEU A 208 7.45 -3.43 0.31
C LEU A 208 8.97 -3.36 0.36
N ALA A 209 9.56 -4.20 1.19
CA ALA A 209 11.00 -4.47 1.20
C ALA A 209 11.29 -5.81 0.51
N LYS A 210 12.47 -5.95 -0.09
CA LYS A 210 12.94 -7.24 -0.61
C LYS A 210 13.32 -8.14 0.55
N ARG A 211 13.00 -9.43 0.41
CA ARG A 211 13.28 -10.44 1.41
C ARG A 211 14.61 -11.13 1.12
N VAL A 212 15.43 -11.34 2.14
CA VAL A 212 16.64 -12.17 2.02
C VAL A 212 16.22 -13.61 1.74
N CYS A 213 16.98 -14.33 0.89
CA CYS A 213 16.73 -15.74 0.66
C CYS A 213 16.98 -16.54 1.94
N GLU A 214 16.08 -17.48 2.25
CA GLU A 214 16.15 -18.27 3.47
C GLU A 214 17.48 -19.08 3.51
N GLY A 215 18.17 -19.00 4.65
CA GLY A 215 19.43 -19.69 4.88
C GLY A 215 20.62 -19.09 4.11
N THR A 216 20.51 -17.87 3.56
CA THR A 216 21.59 -17.16 2.87
C THR A 216 21.84 -15.79 3.49
N GLY A 217 22.94 -15.17 3.09
CA GLY A 217 23.35 -13.85 3.56
C GLY A 217 24.51 -13.89 4.55
N ILE A 218 25.26 -12.80 4.57
CA ILE A 218 26.41 -12.61 5.44
C ILE A 218 25.94 -11.82 6.67
N GLU A 219 26.09 -12.40 7.86
CA GLU A 219 25.79 -11.72 9.10
C GLU A 219 26.84 -10.66 9.43
N GLU A 220 26.37 -9.46 9.78
CA GLU A 220 27.17 -8.39 10.33
C GLU A 220 26.66 -8.01 11.72
N PRO A 221 27.53 -7.94 12.74
CA PRO A 221 27.17 -7.45 14.06
C PRO A 221 26.69 -5.99 14.01
N VAL A 222 25.65 -5.69 14.79
CA VAL A 222 25.20 -4.31 14.97
C VAL A 222 26.12 -3.64 15.99
N ASP A 223 27.09 -2.84 15.51
CA ASP A 223 28.03 -2.10 16.34
C ASP A 223 28.22 -0.65 15.85
N GLY A 224 29.04 0.12 16.53
CA GLY A 224 29.47 1.47 16.16
C GLY A 224 28.31 2.41 15.80
N SER A 225 28.38 3.02 14.63
CA SER A 225 27.38 3.99 14.14
C SER A 225 26.02 3.34 13.85
N LEU A 226 26.02 2.09 13.38
CA LEU A 226 24.79 1.33 13.12
C LEU A 226 24.03 1.08 14.42
N GLN A 227 24.74 0.69 15.49
CA GLN A 227 24.12 0.52 16.80
C GLN A 227 23.51 1.82 17.31
N MET A 228 24.27 2.94 17.26
CA MET A 228 23.75 4.24 17.69
C MET A 228 22.51 4.65 16.92
N MET A 229 22.48 4.45 15.61
CA MET A 229 21.33 4.76 14.77
C MET A 229 20.11 3.91 15.16
N ILE A 230 20.27 2.59 15.28
CA ILE A 230 19.19 1.68 15.69
C ILE A 230 18.68 2.01 17.09
N ASP A 231 19.57 2.25 18.05
CA ASP A 231 19.19 2.58 19.43
C ASP A 231 18.46 3.92 19.52
N THR A 232 18.85 4.91 18.70
CA THR A 232 18.14 6.19 18.61
C THR A 232 16.73 6.02 18.03
N GLU A 233 16.59 5.27 16.95
CA GLU A 233 15.29 5.05 16.30
C GLU A 233 14.33 4.22 17.15
N LEU A 234 14.85 3.27 17.92
CA LEU A 234 14.06 2.41 18.81
C LEU A 234 13.95 2.94 20.25
N ALA A 235 14.47 4.14 20.56
CA ALA A 235 14.55 4.66 21.92
C ALA A 235 13.20 4.75 22.65
N ASP A 236 12.14 5.06 21.93
CA ASP A 236 10.77 5.17 22.44
C ASP A 236 9.83 4.10 21.90
N LEU A 237 10.38 2.99 21.35
CA LEU A 237 9.58 1.86 20.86
C LEU A 237 8.66 1.33 21.97
N PRO A 238 7.36 1.11 21.70
CA PRO A 238 6.43 0.58 22.69
C PRO A 238 6.84 -0.81 23.22
N GLU A 239 6.69 -1.04 24.53
CA GLU A 239 7.13 -2.26 25.22
C GLU A 239 6.65 -3.57 24.59
N LYS A 240 5.43 -3.56 24.03
CA LYS A 240 4.85 -4.74 23.37
C LYS A 240 5.69 -5.27 22.19
N TYR A 241 6.61 -4.47 21.64
CA TYR A 241 7.48 -4.88 20.53
C TYR A 241 8.90 -5.25 21.00
N HIS A 242 9.29 -4.96 22.25
CA HIS A 242 10.65 -5.24 22.75
C HIS A 242 11.02 -6.73 22.65
N SER A 243 10.05 -7.62 22.80
CA SER A 243 10.27 -9.08 22.67
C SER A 243 10.70 -9.51 21.27
N ARG A 244 10.48 -8.69 20.25
CA ARG A 244 10.89 -8.94 18.85
C ARG A 244 12.34 -8.55 18.60
N ILE A 245 12.95 -7.74 19.45
CA ILE A 245 14.34 -7.33 19.28
C ILE A 245 15.25 -8.46 19.77
N PRO A 246 16.07 -9.08 18.89
CA PRO A 246 16.99 -10.13 19.30
C PRO A 246 18.02 -9.63 20.34
N LYS A 247 18.43 -10.52 21.25
CA LYS A 247 19.48 -10.19 22.24
C LYS A 247 20.84 -9.95 21.57
N ASN A 248 21.20 -10.83 20.63
CA ASN A 248 22.37 -10.65 19.76
C ASN A 248 21.88 -9.97 18.49
N ARG A 249 22.19 -8.68 18.36
CA ARG A 249 21.78 -7.88 17.22
C ARG A 249 22.77 -8.08 16.08
N THR A 250 22.31 -8.75 15.04
CA THR A 250 22.99 -8.86 13.75
C THR A 250 22.04 -8.47 12.65
N VAL A 251 22.57 -8.05 11.52
CA VAL A 251 21.85 -7.78 10.28
C VAL A 251 22.40 -8.65 9.15
N LEU A 252 21.66 -8.82 8.06
CA LEU A 252 22.12 -9.58 6.93
C LEU A 252 22.43 -8.67 5.75
N HIS A 253 23.54 -8.98 5.07
CA HIS A 253 23.82 -8.54 3.70
C HIS A 253 23.45 -9.65 2.70
N PRO A 254 22.81 -9.32 1.55
CA PRO A 254 22.46 -10.32 0.56
C PRO A 254 23.68 -11.01 -0.02
N GLU A 255 23.68 -12.32 -0.09
CA GLU A 255 24.72 -13.12 -0.72
C GLU A 255 24.15 -13.93 -1.89
N SER A 256 24.81 -13.84 -3.06
CA SER A 256 24.41 -14.60 -4.24
C SER A 256 24.76 -16.07 -4.07
N THR A 257 23.79 -16.94 -4.31
CA THR A 257 23.97 -18.40 -4.32
C THR A 257 23.46 -18.99 -5.65
N PRO A 258 23.82 -20.22 -6.00
CA PRO A 258 23.28 -20.87 -7.20
C PRO A 258 21.75 -20.91 -7.26
N GLU A 259 21.09 -21.04 -6.11
CA GLU A 259 19.64 -21.10 -5.98
C GLU A 259 18.99 -19.72 -5.89
N CYS A 260 19.77 -18.69 -5.55
CA CYS A 260 19.32 -17.31 -5.35
C CYS A 260 20.38 -16.30 -5.84
N ALA A 261 20.41 -16.06 -7.15
CA ALA A 261 21.43 -15.26 -7.82
C ALA A 261 21.59 -13.81 -7.32
N THR A 262 20.59 -13.26 -6.65
CA THR A 262 20.64 -11.89 -6.09
C THR A 262 20.74 -11.87 -4.57
N GLY A 263 20.73 -13.03 -3.89
CA GLY A 263 20.60 -13.14 -2.43
C GLY A 263 19.23 -12.73 -1.90
N MET A 264 18.32 -12.31 -2.79
CA MET A 264 16.98 -11.81 -2.42
C MET A 264 15.88 -12.47 -3.25
N ARG A 265 14.78 -12.88 -2.60
CA ARG A 265 13.62 -13.47 -3.28
C ARG A 265 12.32 -13.07 -2.59
N GLY A 266 11.40 -12.55 -3.41
CA GLY A 266 10.10 -12.10 -2.92
C GLY A 266 10.17 -10.76 -2.20
N ARG A 267 9.07 -10.40 -1.57
CA ARG A 267 8.90 -9.13 -0.85
C ARG A 267 8.11 -9.37 0.42
N VAL A 268 8.33 -8.52 1.41
CA VAL A 268 7.61 -8.52 2.69
C VAL A 268 7.01 -7.14 2.89
N ALA A 269 5.81 -7.07 3.48
CA ALA A 269 5.20 -5.81 3.84
C ALA A 269 5.93 -5.20 5.05
N ILE A 270 6.26 -3.93 4.94
CA ILE A 270 6.61 -3.04 6.05
C ILE A 270 5.40 -2.17 6.29
N MET A 271 4.92 -2.12 7.53
CA MET A 271 3.61 -1.53 7.82
C MET A 271 3.63 -0.74 9.13
N GLU A 272 2.81 0.29 9.16
CA GLU A 272 2.35 0.94 10.38
C GLU A 272 0.83 0.99 10.39
N ALA A 273 0.23 1.00 11.55
CA ALA A 273 -1.21 0.95 11.72
C ALA A 273 -1.67 1.94 12.77
N LEU A 274 -2.53 2.88 12.37
CA LEU A 274 -3.20 3.82 13.23
C LEU A 274 -4.65 3.35 13.48
N GLU A 275 -4.92 2.84 14.67
CA GLU A 275 -6.28 2.56 15.12
C GLU A 275 -6.93 3.84 15.64
N VAL A 276 -8.15 4.12 15.20
CA VAL A 276 -8.89 5.31 15.60
C VAL A 276 -9.74 4.98 16.81
N ASP A 277 -9.16 5.14 18.00
CA ASP A 277 -9.82 5.00 19.30
C ASP A 277 -10.63 6.27 19.67
N PRO A 278 -11.40 6.27 20.76
CA PRO A 278 -12.17 7.44 21.18
C PRO A 278 -11.32 8.70 21.43
N GLY A 279 -10.10 8.56 21.94
CA GLY A 279 -9.18 9.69 22.12
C GLY A 279 -8.69 10.27 20.79
N MET A 280 -8.38 9.42 19.81
CA MET A 280 -8.05 9.86 18.45
C MET A 280 -9.26 10.55 17.79
N GLN A 281 -10.48 10.03 17.99
CA GLN A 281 -11.71 10.69 17.49
C GLN A 281 -11.86 12.11 18.05
N GLU A 282 -11.60 12.32 19.35
CA GLU A 282 -11.64 13.67 19.94
C GLU A 282 -10.59 14.61 19.32
N LEU A 283 -9.39 14.11 19.04
CA LEU A 283 -8.34 14.90 18.38
C LEU A 283 -8.74 15.26 16.93
N ILE A 284 -9.34 14.31 16.19
CA ILE A 284 -9.86 14.56 14.84
C ILE A 284 -10.93 15.66 14.89
N LEU A 285 -11.88 15.59 15.82
CA LEU A 285 -12.94 16.59 15.98
C LEU A 285 -12.40 17.99 16.32
N LYS A 286 -11.27 18.08 17.02
CA LYS A 286 -10.58 19.34 17.35
C LYS A 286 -9.69 19.84 16.22
N ASN A 287 -9.58 19.08 15.11
CA ASN A 287 -8.64 19.35 14.03
C ASN A 287 -7.20 19.54 14.56
N ALA A 288 -6.76 18.59 15.41
CA ALA A 288 -5.46 18.60 16.05
C ALA A 288 -4.30 18.52 15.03
N SER A 289 -3.09 18.82 15.45
CA SER A 289 -1.89 18.68 14.61
C SER A 289 -1.49 17.23 14.41
N GLU A 290 -0.67 16.94 13.37
CA GLU A 290 -0.11 15.61 13.14
C GLU A 290 0.76 15.14 14.33
N GLU A 291 1.43 16.05 15.03
CA GLU A 291 2.21 15.78 16.22
C GLU A 291 1.32 15.29 17.37
N GLU A 292 0.17 15.93 17.59
CA GLU A 292 -0.79 15.50 18.61
C GLU A 292 -1.39 14.12 18.29
N TYR A 293 -1.69 13.85 16.99
CA TYR A 293 -2.10 12.52 16.55
C TYR A 293 -1.01 11.48 16.80
N TYR A 294 0.25 11.80 16.47
CA TYR A 294 1.39 10.92 16.71
C TYR A 294 1.57 10.61 18.19
N ASP A 295 1.58 11.63 19.04
CA ASP A 295 1.75 11.49 20.48
C ASP A 295 0.68 10.62 21.13
N HIS A 296 -0.58 10.79 20.68
CA HIS A 296 -1.69 9.96 21.15
C HIS A 296 -1.52 8.50 20.66
N ALA A 297 -1.25 8.31 19.38
CA ALA A 297 -1.03 7.00 18.80
C ALA A 297 0.14 6.27 19.48
N ARG A 298 1.24 7.00 19.75
CA ARG A 298 2.44 6.46 20.39
C ARG A 298 2.16 5.94 21.80
N LYS A 299 1.42 6.67 22.61
CA LYS A 299 0.96 6.25 23.93
C LYS A 299 0.12 4.97 23.90
N ASN A 300 -0.59 4.74 22.78
CA ASN A 300 -1.40 3.55 22.53
C ASN A 300 -0.63 2.43 21.80
N GLY A 301 0.69 2.58 21.68
CA GLY A 301 1.57 1.56 21.14
C GLY A 301 1.69 1.57 19.62
N PHE A 302 1.58 2.72 18.98
CA PHE A 302 1.87 2.89 17.58
C PHE A 302 3.36 2.65 17.29
N MET A 303 3.67 1.95 16.21
CA MET A 303 5.01 1.69 15.70
C MET A 303 5.10 2.20 14.26
N THR A 304 6.15 2.95 13.96
CA THR A 304 6.37 3.56 12.65
C THR A 304 6.84 2.54 11.60
N LEU A 305 6.73 2.88 10.32
CA LEU A 305 7.29 2.08 9.21
C LEU A 305 8.79 1.80 9.41
N LYS A 306 9.55 2.80 9.86
CA LYS A 306 10.99 2.66 10.07
C LYS A 306 11.33 1.67 11.19
N GLU A 307 10.60 1.73 12.29
CA GLU A 307 10.76 0.79 13.40
C GLU A 307 10.40 -0.64 13.00
N ASP A 308 9.31 -0.84 12.23
CA ASP A 308 8.95 -2.17 11.70
C ASP A 308 10.03 -2.70 10.73
N ALA A 309 10.62 -1.83 9.90
CA ALA A 309 11.73 -2.19 9.02
C ALA A 309 13.00 -2.57 9.81
N ILE A 310 13.37 -1.78 10.84
CA ILE A 310 14.52 -2.09 11.70
C ILE A 310 14.34 -3.44 12.39
N ILE A 311 13.16 -3.69 12.96
CA ILE A 311 12.89 -4.97 13.64
C ILE A 311 13.00 -6.12 12.64
N LYS A 312 12.43 -5.99 11.44
CA LYS A 312 12.50 -7.02 10.38
C LYS A 312 13.92 -7.24 9.85
N ALA A 313 14.78 -6.21 9.86
CA ALA A 313 16.19 -6.36 9.53
C ALA A 313 16.92 -7.15 10.64
N LEU A 314 16.66 -6.83 11.90
CA LEU A 314 17.21 -7.56 13.06
C LEU A 314 16.66 -9.01 13.15
N GLU A 315 15.46 -9.28 12.63
CA GLU A 315 14.88 -10.63 12.49
C GLU A 315 15.40 -11.37 11.24
N HIS A 316 16.36 -10.80 10.50
CA HIS A 316 16.93 -11.36 9.26
C HIS A 316 15.90 -11.59 8.13
N THR A 317 14.78 -10.86 8.17
CA THR A 317 13.74 -10.96 7.14
C THR A 317 14.07 -10.11 5.92
N ILE A 318 14.60 -8.91 6.13
CA ILE A 318 15.05 -7.99 5.10
C ILE A 318 16.53 -7.66 5.29
N PRO A 319 17.28 -7.30 4.24
CA PRO A 319 18.66 -6.88 4.38
C PRO A 319 18.77 -5.46 4.94
N LEU A 320 19.96 -5.12 5.44
CA LEU A 320 20.26 -3.80 6.01
C LEU A 320 19.94 -2.66 5.03
N GLU A 321 20.26 -2.85 3.76
CA GLU A 321 20.10 -1.84 2.71
C GLU A 321 18.64 -1.45 2.49
N GLU A 322 17.72 -2.40 2.64
CA GLU A 322 16.28 -2.12 2.49
C GLU A 322 15.74 -1.28 3.67
N MET A 323 16.36 -1.36 4.85
CA MET A 323 15.96 -0.58 6.02
C MET A 323 16.09 0.93 5.79
N SER A 324 17.11 1.36 5.05
CA SER A 324 17.37 2.79 4.77
C SER A 324 16.33 3.45 3.86
N LEU A 325 15.48 2.66 3.19
CA LEU A 325 14.42 3.17 2.30
C LEU A 325 13.19 3.70 3.05
N PHE A 326 13.14 3.56 4.39
CA PHE A 326 12.01 3.97 5.20
C PHE A 326 12.36 5.20 6.03
N GLY A 327 11.98 6.39 5.60
CA GLY A 327 12.28 7.73 6.12
C GLY A 327 12.46 7.93 7.63
N THR A 328 12.68 9.15 8.05
CA THR A 328 12.85 9.58 9.45
C THR A 328 11.48 9.79 10.14
N LYS A 329 11.47 9.90 11.49
CA LYS A 329 10.28 10.18 12.32
C LYS A 329 9.50 11.41 11.80
N VAL A 330 8.19 11.43 12.04
CA VAL A 330 7.31 12.61 11.81
C VAL A 330 7.94 13.84 12.48
N GLY A 331 8.15 14.92 11.70
CA GLY A 331 8.76 16.16 12.19
C GLY A 331 10.21 16.41 11.78
N SER A 332 10.91 15.45 11.17
CA SER A 332 12.16 15.72 10.45
C SER A 332 11.85 15.91 8.97
N GLU A 333 12.20 17.08 8.41
CA GLU A 333 12.00 17.40 7.00
C GLU A 333 12.58 16.29 6.11
N ASP A 334 11.74 15.66 5.30
CA ASP A 334 12.14 14.69 4.28
C ASP A 334 12.99 15.40 3.22
N LEU A 335 14.30 15.27 3.30
CA LEU A 335 15.25 15.76 2.30
C LEU A 335 15.35 14.86 1.05
N THR A 336 14.43 13.91 0.85
CA THR A 336 14.54 12.88 -0.20
C THR A 336 13.62 13.06 -1.41
N ASP A 337 12.69 14.02 -1.41
CA ASP A 337 11.86 14.34 -2.57
C ASP A 337 12.42 15.53 -3.36
N VAL A 338 13.67 15.45 -3.80
CA VAL A 338 14.16 16.26 -4.91
C VAL A 338 13.80 15.52 -6.19
N GLU A 339 12.65 15.84 -6.78
CA GLU A 339 12.43 15.56 -8.20
C GLU A 339 13.59 16.17 -8.98
N PRO A 340 14.23 15.43 -9.92
CA PRO A 340 15.25 16.05 -10.77
C PRO A 340 14.57 17.14 -11.59
N GLU A 341 15.05 18.37 -11.43
CA GLU A 341 14.62 19.51 -12.25
C GLU A 341 14.72 19.14 -13.74
N PRO A 342 13.73 19.51 -14.56
CA PRO A 342 13.80 19.29 -16.00
C PRO A 342 15.04 20.02 -16.55
N VAL A 343 15.93 19.27 -17.15
CA VAL A 343 17.10 19.80 -17.84
C VAL A 343 16.62 20.74 -18.94
N ASP A 344 16.81 22.03 -18.75
CA ASP A 344 16.57 23.08 -19.76
C ASP A 344 17.56 22.90 -20.92
N ASN A 345 17.10 22.29 -22.00
CA ASN A 345 17.83 22.14 -23.24
C ASN A 345 17.67 23.39 -24.16
N SER A 346 17.77 24.60 -23.63
CA SER A 346 17.94 25.77 -24.45
C SER A 346 19.41 25.95 -24.84
N VAL A 347 19.87 25.15 -25.79
CA VAL A 347 21.12 25.42 -26.51
C VAL A 347 20.84 26.51 -27.55
N THR A 348 21.32 27.68 -27.27
CA THR A 348 21.45 28.82 -28.20
C THR A 348 22.10 28.42 -29.52
N GLU A 349 21.35 28.57 -30.62
CA GLU A 349 21.93 28.69 -31.96
C GLU A 349 22.72 30.00 -32.06
N GLU A 350 24.03 29.94 -31.94
CA GLU A 350 24.90 31.00 -32.41
C GLU A 350 25.06 30.90 -33.93
N GLN A 351 24.66 31.95 -34.60
CA GLN A 351 24.94 32.28 -35.99
C GLN A 351 26.42 32.10 -36.35
N LYS A 352 26.69 31.43 -37.46
CA LYS A 352 27.90 31.64 -38.25
C LYS A 352 27.51 31.94 -39.70
N ASP A 353 27.43 33.25 -40.02
CA ASP A 353 27.73 33.78 -41.33
C ASP A 353 29.24 33.64 -41.57
N VAL A 354 29.65 33.00 -42.64
CA VAL A 354 30.59 33.35 -43.71
C VAL A 354 30.59 32.26 -44.78
#